data_b651ebcd434ad90a79cdaead01f8119f
#
_entry.id   b651ebcd434ad90a79cdaead01f8119f
#
_cell.length_a   1.000
_cell.length_b   1.000
_cell.length_c   1.000
_cell.angle_alpha   90.00
_cell.angle_beta   90.00
_cell.angle_gamma   90.00
#
_symmetry.space_group_name_H-M   'P 1'
#
loop_
_entity.id
_entity.type
_entity.pdbx_description
1 polymer ?
#
loop_
_entity_poly.entity_id
_entity_poly.type
_entity_poly.pdbx_seq_one_letter_code
_entity_poly.pdbx_strand_id
1 'polypeptide(L)'
;MPVFMKRLCFLLGAFLVLLLTSFTYHRLALQREKASLTPKGQLVAVNGHKMSVLVKGNGPQPLVFLSGAGTASPILDFKDVYDGLSDKYRIVLVERAGYGYSEDTSQSRDVAVVLSETRQALAKAHVSGPY
;
A
#
# COMPACT_ATOMS: atom_id res chain seq x y z
N MET A 1 46.19 -14.18 21.30
CA MET A 1 44.81 -14.54 20.96
C MET A 1 44.79 -15.93 20.34
N PRO A 2 44.08 -16.93 20.89
CA PRO A 2 44.06 -18.28 20.35
C PRO A 2 43.53 -18.30 18.91
N VAL A 3 44.08 -19.18 18.08
CA VAL A 3 43.73 -19.31 16.65
C VAL A 3 42.21 -19.44 16.43
N PHE A 4 41.54 -20.11 17.33
CA PHE A 4 40.09 -20.26 17.34
C PHE A 4 39.36 -18.90 17.40
N MET A 5 39.81 -17.99 18.27
CA MET A 5 39.19 -16.67 18.43
C MET A 5 39.37 -15.78 17.20
N LYS A 6 40.54 -15.88 16.53
CA LYS A 6 40.78 -15.17 15.25
C LYS A 6 39.86 -15.68 14.14
N ARG A 7 39.68 -16.99 14.04
CA ARG A 7 38.74 -17.59 13.06
C ARG A 7 37.25 -17.19 13.35
N LEU A 8 36.88 -17.20 14.62
CA LEU A 8 35.54 -16.78 15.03
C LEU A 8 35.26 -15.31 14.69
N CYS A 9 36.21 -14.41 15.02
CA CYS A 9 36.08 -12.98 14.65
C CYS A 9 36.02 -12.78 13.14
N PHE A 10 36.82 -13.54 12.36
CA PHE A 10 36.74 -13.48 10.90
C PHE A 10 35.38 -13.92 10.36
N LEU A 11 34.83 -15.04 10.86
CA LEU A 11 33.50 -15.54 10.46
C LEU A 11 32.40 -14.57 10.82
N LEU A 12 32.44 -13.99 12.02
CA LEU A 12 31.48 -12.96 12.44
C LEU A 12 31.55 -11.69 11.57
N GLY A 13 32.77 -11.26 11.24
CA GLY A 13 33.01 -10.13 10.34
C GLY A 13 32.48 -10.40 8.94
N ALA A 14 32.76 -11.58 8.38
CA ALA A 14 32.26 -11.99 7.08
C ALA A 14 30.70 -12.06 7.06
N PHE A 15 30.14 -12.61 8.12
CA PHE A 15 28.65 -12.66 8.28
C PHE A 15 28.02 -11.26 8.37
N LEU A 16 28.63 -10.36 9.13
CA LEU A 16 28.16 -8.97 9.23
C LEU A 16 28.21 -8.25 7.87
N VAL A 17 29.30 -8.42 7.12
CA VAL A 17 29.44 -7.86 5.78
C VAL A 17 28.35 -8.39 4.85
N LEU A 18 28.07 -9.69 4.91
CA LEU A 18 27.01 -10.31 4.12
C LEU A 18 25.64 -9.75 4.46
N LEU A 19 25.33 -9.56 5.76
CA LEU A 19 24.09 -8.95 6.20
C LEU A 19 23.95 -7.50 5.72
N LEU A 20 25.00 -6.70 5.86
CA LEU A 20 24.99 -5.29 5.41
C LEU A 20 24.83 -5.19 3.89
N THR A 21 25.49 -6.05 3.14
CA THR A 21 25.37 -6.09 1.68
C THR A 21 23.95 -6.48 1.26
N SER A 22 23.40 -7.52 1.88
CA SER A 22 22.02 -7.97 1.64
C SER A 22 21.00 -6.87 1.97
N PHE A 23 21.16 -6.22 3.12
CA PHE A 23 20.29 -5.10 3.53
C PHE A 23 20.37 -3.93 2.55
N THR A 24 21.56 -3.53 2.16
CA THR A 24 21.77 -2.43 1.21
C THR A 24 21.16 -2.76 -0.16
N TYR A 25 21.41 -3.96 -0.66
CA TYR A 25 20.82 -4.44 -1.91
C TYR A 25 19.29 -4.42 -1.86
N HIS A 26 18.72 -4.95 -0.79
CA HIS A 26 17.25 -4.95 -0.61
C HIS A 26 16.67 -3.54 -0.58
N ARG A 27 17.32 -2.61 0.12
CA ARG A 27 16.88 -1.20 0.17
C ARG A 27 16.92 -0.53 -1.21
N LEU A 28 17.99 -0.76 -1.98
CA LEU A 28 18.14 -0.21 -3.33
C LEU A 28 17.13 -0.84 -4.30
N ALA A 29 16.92 -2.15 -4.20
CA ALA A 29 15.92 -2.86 -5.01
C ALA A 29 14.51 -2.31 -4.76
N LEU A 30 14.10 -2.16 -3.49
CA LEU A 30 12.81 -1.57 -3.11
C LEU A 30 12.62 -0.15 -3.63
N GLN A 31 13.67 0.68 -3.60
CA GLN A 31 13.59 2.04 -4.14
C GLN A 31 13.38 2.04 -5.66
N ARG A 32 14.08 1.16 -6.38
CA ARG A 32 13.92 1.01 -7.84
C ARG A 32 12.52 0.51 -8.19
N GLU A 33 12.01 -0.49 -7.49
CA GLU A 33 10.66 -1.00 -7.68
C GLU A 33 9.62 0.08 -7.43
N LYS A 34 9.70 0.81 -6.31
CA LYS A 34 8.79 1.92 -6.02
C LYS A 34 8.80 2.99 -7.10
N ALA A 35 9.96 3.32 -7.65
CA ALA A 35 10.07 4.31 -8.74
C ALA A 35 9.46 3.83 -10.06
N SER A 36 9.40 2.52 -10.30
CA SER A 36 8.81 1.93 -11.52
C SER A 36 7.31 1.68 -11.42
N LEU A 37 6.75 1.66 -10.20
CA LEU A 37 5.32 1.42 -9.97
C LEU A 37 4.51 2.68 -10.25
N THR A 38 3.57 2.58 -11.18
CA THR A 38 2.60 3.65 -11.45
C THR A 38 1.28 3.34 -10.73
N PRO A 39 0.75 4.27 -9.92
CA PRO A 39 -0.55 4.09 -9.30
C PRO A 39 -1.64 3.84 -10.34
N LYS A 40 -2.45 2.80 -10.13
CA LYS A 40 -3.59 2.49 -11.00
C LYS A 40 -4.77 3.43 -10.78
N GLY A 41 -4.85 4.01 -9.57
CA GLY A 41 -5.87 4.98 -9.17
C GLY A 41 -5.30 6.40 -9.09
N GLN A 42 -6.18 7.35 -8.82
CA GLN A 42 -5.77 8.72 -8.49
C GLN A 42 -5.26 8.80 -7.05
N LEU A 43 -4.24 9.63 -6.83
CA LEU A 43 -3.75 9.94 -5.50
C LEU A 43 -4.45 11.21 -4.98
N VAL A 44 -5.20 11.08 -3.89
CA VAL A 44 -5.91 12.19 -3.25
C VAL A 44 -5.26 12.53 -1.90
N ALA A 45 -5.09 13.81 -1.61
CA ALA A 45 -4.47 14.24 -0.35
C ALA A 45 -5.49 14.16 0.80
N VAL A 46 -5.17 13.42 1.86
CA VAL A 46 -6.00 13.22 3.05
C VAL A 46 -5.13 13.42 4.29
N ASN A 47 -5.45 14.35 5.15
CA ASN A 47 -4.76 14.59 6.43
C ASN A 47 -3.22 14.65 6.34
N GLY A 48 -2.69 15.24 5.27
CA GLY A 48 -1.24 15.42 5.07
C GLY A 48 -0.50 14.25 4.39
N HIS A 49 -1.19 13.20 3.98
CA HIS A 49 -0.65 12.09 3.18
C HIS A 49 -1.53 11.82 1.97
N LYS A 50 -1.03 11.07 0.98
CA LYS A 50 -1.78 10.72 -0.22
C LYS A 50 -2.37 9.32 -0.09
N MET A 51 -3.64 9.20 -0.44
CA MET A 51 -4.35 7.94 -0.53
C MET A 51 -4.71 7.62 -1.97
N SER A 52 -4.55 6.37 -2.37
CA SER A 52 -4.89 5.87 -3.69
C SER A 52 -6.36 5.47 -3.75
N VAL A 53 -7.07 5.98 -4.75
CA VAL A 53 -8.47 5.65 -5.04
C VAL A 53 -8.60 5.31 -6.51
N LEU A 54 -8.97 4.06 -6.80
CA LEU A 54 -9.30 3.63 -8.15
C LEU A 54 -10.82 3.67 -8.34
N VAL A 55 -11.28 4.37 -9.37
CA VAL A 55 -12.69 4.38 -9.78
C VAL A 55 -12.79 3.73 -11.14
N LYS A 56 -13.67 2.75 -11.29
CA LYS A 56 -13.91 2.02 -12.53
C LYS A 56 -15.42 1.79 -12.76
N GLY A 57 -15.86 1.91 -14.01
CA GLY A 57 -17.28 1.80 -14.35
C GLY A 57 -18.06 3.09 -14.06
N ASN A 58 -19.25 3.18 -14.65
CA ASN A 58 -20.10 4.38 -14.61
C ASN A 58 -21.52 4.07 -14.11
N GLY A 59 -21.73 2.92 -13.47
CA GLY A 59 -23.02 2.55 -12.92
C GLY A 59 -23.52 3.56 -11.87
N PRO A 60 -24.83 3.66 -11.66
CA PRO A 60 -25.42 4.64 -10.74
C PRO A 60 -25.10 4.36 -9.26
N GLN A 61 -24.87 3.09 -8.94
CA GLN A 61 -24.60 2.64 -7.56
C GLN A 61 -23.10 2.47 -7.35
N PRO A 62 -22.47 3.23 -6.42
CA PRO A 62 -21.08 3.00 -6.05
C PRO A 62 -20.96 1.78 -5.13
N LEU A 63 -19.98 0.92 -5.43
CA LEU A 63 -19.55 -0.18 -4.58
C LEU A 63 -18.11 0.12 -4.11
N VAL A 64 -17.94 0.28 -2.82
CA VAL A 64 -16.64 0.61 -2.22
C VAL A 64 -15.98 -0.65 -1.68
N PHE A 65 -14.76 -0.94 -2.15
CA PHE A 65 -13.95 -2.06 -1.71
C PHE A 65 -12.78 -1.58 -0.87
N LEU A 66 -12.58 -2.20 0.27
CA LEU A 66 -11.47 -1.95 1.19
C LEU A 66 -10.75 -3.26 1.48
N SER A 67 -9.43 -3.23 1.63
CA SER A 67 -8.67 -4.42 2.05
C SER A 67 -9.09 -4.87 3.45
N GLY A 68 -9.09 -6.18 3.66
CA GLY A 68 -9.09 -6.77 4.99
C GLY A 68 -7.75 -6.58 5.71
N ALA A 69 -7.64 -7.13 6.92
CA ALA A 69 -6.37 -7.23 7.61
C ALA A 69 -5.48 -8.28 6.90
N GLY A 70 -4.19 -7.93 6.69
CA GLY A 70 -3.20 -8.84 6.11
C GLY A 70 -3.11 -8.84 4.58
N THR A 71 -3.89 -8.02 3.87
CA THR A 71 -3.77 -7.83 2.43
C THR A 71 -3.23 -6.44 2.10
N ALA A 72 -2.37 -6.35 1.09
CA ALA A 72 -1.64 -5.11 0.80
C ALA A 72 -2.41 -4.16 -0.16
N SER A 73 -3.30 -4.68 -1.02
CA SER A 73 -3.96 -3.85 -2.04
C SER A 73 -5.31 -4.42 -2.45
N PRO A 74 -6.43 -3.72 -2.19
CA PRO A 74 -7.75 -4.12 -2.66
C PRO A 74 -7.83 -4.12 -4.19
N ILE A 75 -7.02 -3.31 -4.86
CA ILE A 75 -6.94 -3.26 -6.33
C ILE A 75 -6.49 -4.60 -6.93
N LEU A 76 -5.63 -5.33 -6.21
CA LEU A 76 -5.19 -6.66 -6.62
C LEU A 76 -6.12 -7.75 -6.12
N ASP A 77 -6.53 -7.67 -4.85
CA ASP A 77 -7.32 -8.71 -4.18
C ASP A 77 -8.70 -8.93 -4.82
N PHE A 78 -9.33 -7.85 -5.25
CA PHE A 78 -10.70 -7.91 -5.83
C PHE A 78 -10.73 -7.79 -7.36
N LYS A 79 -9.58 -7.97 -8.03
CA LYS A 79 -9.47 -7.68 -9.47
C LYS A 79 -10.54 -8.40 -10.30
N ASP A 80 -10.68 -9.69 -10.13
CA ASP A 80 -11.63 -10.49 -10.92
C ASP A 80 -13.09 -10.15 -10.57
N VAL A 81 -13.36 -9.81 -9.31
CA VAL A 81 -14.68 -9.42 -8.84
C VAL A 81 -15.11 -8.09 -9.45
N TYR A 82 -14.26 -7.06 -9.31
CA TYR A 82 -14.65 -5.73 -9.79
C TYR A 82 -14.61 -5.62 -11.32
N ASP A 83 -13.78 -6.39 -12.01
CA ASP A 83 -13.79 -6.45 -13.47
C ASP A 83 -15.14 -6.96 -14.00
N GLY A 84 -15.71 -7.99 -13.35
CA GLY A 84 -17.01 -8.52 -13.71
C GLY A 84 -18.22 -7.62 -13.31
N LEU A 85 -18.03 -6.67 -12.39
CA LEU A 85 -19.09 -5.80 -11.91
C LEU A 85 -19.08 -4.39 -12.53
N SER A 86 -17.98 -3.99 -13.16
CA SER A 86 -17.75 -2.62 -13.62
C SER A 86 -18.71 -2.15 -14.72
N ASP A 87 -19.39 -3.07 -15.41
CA ASP A 87 -20.40 -2.73 -16.42
C ASP A 87 -21.73 -2.26 -15.79
N LYS A 88 -22.02 -2.70 -14.56
CA LYS A 88 -23.29 -2.44 -13.86
C LYS A 88 -23.16 -1.40 -12.74
N TYR A 89 -22.00 -1.35 -12.10
CA TYR A 89 -21.75 -0.57 -10.91
C TYR A 89 -20.59 0.42 -11.12
N ARG A 90 -20.58 1.45 -10.30
CA ARG A 90 -19.41 2.32 -10.15
C ARG A 90 -18.52 1.74 -9.06
N ILE A 91 -17.47 1.04 -9.46
CA ILE A 91 -16.54 0.39 -8.55
C ILE A 91 -15.54 1.40 -8.01
N VAL A 92 -15.35 1.41 -6.70
CA VAL A 92 -14.41 2.29 -6.03
C VAL A 92 -13.54 1.48 -5.09
N LEU A 93 -12.25 1.45 -5.33
CA LEU A 93 -11.28 0.77 -4.48
C LEU A 93 -10.44 1.81 -3.76
N VAL A 94 -10.43 1.79 -2.44
CA VAL A 94 -9.66 2.72 -1.60
C VAL A 94 -8.54 1.95 -0.91
N GLU A 95 -7.31 2.34 -1.21
CA GLU A 95 -6.14 1.85 -0.50
C GLU A 95 -5.93 2.72 0.74
N ARG A 96 -6.02 2.10 1.93
CA ARG A 96 -5.82 2.81 3.20
C ARG A 96 -4.37 3.28 3.33
N ALA A 97 -4.11 4.26 4.17
CA ALA A 97 -2.75 4.71 4.46
C ALA A 97 -1.83 3.54 4.84
N GLY A 98 -0.66 3.46 4.22
CA GLY A 98 0.28 2.35 4.32
C GLY A 98 -0.04 1.12 3.46
N TYR A 99 -1.10 1.15 2.65
CA TYR A 99 -1.52 0.05 1.77
C TYR A 99 -1.35 0.43 0.30
N GLY A 100 -0.88 -0.53 -0.51
CA GLY A 100 -0.73 -0.37 -1.94
C GLY A 100 0.08 0.86 -2.35
N TYR A 101 -0.55 1.77 -3.09
CA TYR A 101 0.06 3.02 -3.54
C TYR A 101 -0.18 4.21 -2.59
N SER A 102 -0.91 4.01 -1.49
CA SER A 102 -1.10 5.05 -0.48
C SER A 102 0.16 5.28 0.32
N GLU A 103 0.42 6.54 0.64
CA GLU A 103 1.53 6.90 1.52
C GLU A 103 1.28 6.40 2.94
N ASP A 104 2.36 6.15 3.67
CA ASP A 104 2.30 5.82 5.10
C ASP A 104 1.93 7.05 5.93
N THR A 105 1.47 6.82 7.16
CA THR A 105 1.06 7.88 8.08
C THR A 105 1.44 7.54 9.51
N SER A 106 1.76 8.56 10.30
CA SER A 106 1.94 8.46 11.75
C SER A 106 0.64 8.60 12.54
N GLN A 107 -0.50 8.82 11.88
CA GLN A 107 -1.80 8.91 12.53
C GLN A 107 -2.23 7.59 13.15
N SER A 108 -3.07 7.67 14.21
CA SER A 108 -3.68 6.47 14.79
C SER A 108 -4.42 5.65 13.72
N ARG A 109 -4.37 4.34 13.86
CA ARG A 109 -5.09 3.40 12.97
C ARG A 109 -6.38 2.88 13.59
N ASP A 110 -6.99 3.67 14.48
CA ASP A 110 -8.32 3.41 15.03
C ASP A 110 -9.38 3.40 13.93
N VAL A 111 -10.44 2.64 14.13
CA VAL A 111 -11.54 2.53 13.16
C VAL A 111 -12.13 3.89 12.81
N ALA A 112 -12.27 4.79 13.79
CA ALA A 112 -12.79 6.14 13.57
C ALA A 112 -11.90 6.97 12.63
N VAL A 113 -10.57 6.90 12.80
CA VAL A 113 -9.60 7.59 11.94
C VAL A 113 -9.62 7.01 10.55
N VAL A 114 -9.55 5.69 10.42
CA VAL A 114 -9.58 4.99 9.11
C VAL A 114 -10.88 5.29 8.36
N LEU A 115 -12.01 5.31 9.04
CA LEU A 115 -13.31 5.65 8.44
C LEU A 115 -13.35 7.11 7.97
N SER A 116 -12.85 8.03 8.79
CA SER A 116 -12.77 9.46 8.44
C SER A 116 -11.88 9.69 7.21
N GLU A 117 -10.70 9.07 7.18
CA GLU A 117 -9.77 9.14 6.03
C GLU A 117 -10.41 8.57 4.76
N THR A 118 -11.07 7.42 4.87
CA THR A 118 -11.78 6.79 3.74
C THR A 118 -12.87 7.70 3.19
N ARG A 119 -13.70 8.31 4.05
CA ARG A 119 -14.74 9.25 3.62
C ARG A 119 -14.17 10.48 2.93
N GLN A 120 -13.08 11.04 3.46
CA GLN A 120 -12.39 12.17 2.84
C GLN A 120 -11.80 11.78 1.48
N ALA A 121 -11.18 10.59 1.37
CA ALA A 121 -10.65 10.08 0.10
C ALA A 121 -11.75 9.92 -0.94
N LEU A 122 -12.90 9.35 -0.58
CA LEU A 122 -14.06 9.21 -1.46
C LEU A 122 -14.59 10.58 -1.92
N ALA A 123 -14.77 11.53 -1.01
CA ALA A 123 -15.22 12.87 -1.35
C ALA A 123 -14.28 13.59 -2.32
N LYS A 124 -12.95 13.47 -2.10
CA LYS A 124 -11.93 14.06 -2.98
C LYS A 124 -11.81 13.35 -4.33
N ALA A 125 -12.19 12.08 -4.39
CA ALA A 125 -12.32 11.31 -5.63
C ALA A 125 -13.67 11.53 -6.33
N HIS A 126 -14.48 12.51 -5.87
CA HIS A 126 -15.81 12.82 -6.41
C HIS A 126 -16.77 11.62 -6.41
N VAL A 127 -16.69 10.80 -5.37
CA VAL A 127 -17.61 9.69 -5.13
C VAL A 127 -18.56 10.06 -4.02
N SER A 128 -19.85 10.15 -4.37
CA SER A 128 -20.94 10.45 -3.43
C SER A 128 -21.68 9.17 -3.05
N GLY A 129 -22.14 9.09 -1.78
CA GLY A 129 -23.01 8.00 -1.33
C GLY A 129 -24.45 8.12 -1.83
N PRO A 130 -25.31 7.17 -1.44
CA PRO A 130 -25.02 6.08 -0.49
C PRO A 130 -24.10 5.00 -1.06
N TYR A 131 -23.25 4.43 -0.18
CA TYR A 131 -22.33 3.35 -0.53
C TYR A 131 -22.85 1.99 -0.08
#